data_62b15ef3813992846bbee4c5fd053db6
#
_entry.id   62b15ef3813992846bbee4c5fd053db6
#
_cell.length_a   1.000
_cell.length_b   1.000
_cell.length_c   1.000
_cell.angle_alpha   90.00
_cell.angle_beta   90.00
_cell.angle_gamma   90.00
#
_symmetry.space_group_name_H-M   'P 1'
#
loop_
_entity.id
_entity.type
_entity.pdbx_description
1 polymer ?
#
loop_
_entity_poly.entity_id
_entity_poly.type
_entity_poly.pdbx_seq_one_letter_code
_entity_poly.pdbx_strand_id
1 'polypeptide(L)'
;MLTRAYAYEADYDPSEINLGHYSVPIEYEKTGLRMRFAFDFGWGFGLSAKTGVVDIRQEPSFIDKTDSNTTAHAADKTLIKRYLMDELPRQYVFGDIPSVNTVDDKPITTHELDFKTDVYRETTFEDTHIDLHWCFPFDAKDDDGDVAVTFAPYLSFGVWAPSGNKQDIHQAFSIPSGNDGYVGYTLEGAFDMDFNQNFQLSLGGGAVFYGSKEYSEYRMPSSIYQAGIYPWMTKLRRKPGPVWYANLSLKAHEFIKNFSASLEYIYIQHNRDSITLLESNETRKTAFINGKGPETLQEYSRWKSNIIQGGIEYKVCPGLQLGLSFQAHISGVYVYRTTTVMGTMSLVF
;
A
#
# COMPACT_ATOMS: atom_id res chain seq x y z
N MET A 1 -0.77 9.56 -21.59
CA MET A 1 -0.22 10.86 -21.17
C MET A 1 0.35 11.62 -22.35
N LEU A 2 1.41 11.12 -22.95
CA LEU A 2 2.10 11.70 -24.08
C LEU A 2 1.26 11.70 -25.36
N THR A 3 0.39 10.70 -25.54
CA THR A 3 -0.60 10.69 -26.64
C THR A 3 -1.42 11.98 -26.72
N ARG A 4 -1.75 12.59 -25.59
CA ARG A 4 -2.51 13.86 -25.58
C ARG A 4 -1.64 15.08 -25.83
N ALA A 5 -0.37 15.05 -25.42
CA ALA A 5 0.57 16.13 -25.71
C ALA A 5 0.85 16.25 -27.20
N TYR A 6 0.93 15.12 -27.91
CA TYR A 6 1.16 15.07 -29.37
C TYR A 6 -0.12 15.20 -30.22
N ALA A 7 -1.31 14.89 -29.68
CA ALA A 7 -2.57 15.05 -30.39
C ALA A 7 -2.95 16.50 -30.75
N TYR A 8 -2.07 17.46 -30.45
CA TYR A 8 -2.29 18.87 -30.65
C TYR A 8 -1.50 19.50 -31.81
N GLU A 9 -0.64 18.78 -32.45
CA GLU A 9 -0.25 19.17 -33.81
C GLU A 9 -1.44 18.84 -34.72
N ALA A 10 -1.96 19.85 -35.41
CA ALA A 10 -3.30 19.89 -36.03
C ALA A 10 -3.63 18.79 -37.09
N ASP A 11 -2.73 17.86 -37.34
CA ASP A 11 -2.86 16.80 -38.33
C ASP A 11 -2.64 15.36 -37.75
N TYR A 12 -2.56 15.21 -36.43
CA TYR A 12 -2.29 13.90 -35.80
C TYR A 12 -3.58 13.25 -35.27
N ASP A 13 -3.90 12.06 -35.78
CA ASP A 13 -4.90 11.19 -35.19
C ASP A 13 -4.33 10.54 -33.90
N PRO A 14 -4.94 10.79 -32.70
CA PRO A 14 -4.46 10.21 -31.44
C PRO A 14 -4.45 8.68 -31.43
N SER A 15 -5.23 8.03 -32.30
CA SER A 15 -5.26 6.57 -32.44
C SER A 15 -4.02 5.99 -33.10
N GLU A 16 -3.23 6.81 -33.81
CA GLU A 16 -2.05 6.39 -34.57
C GLU A 16 -0.72 6.58 -33.82
N ILE A 17 -0.72 7.32 -32.70
CA ILE A 17 0.50 7.57 -31.94
C ILE A 17 0.80 6.37 -31.02
N ASN A 18 1.61 5.49 -31.49
CA ASN A 18 2.19 4.43 -30.69
C ASN A 18 3.53 4.88 -30.08
N LEU A 19 3.50 5.26 -28.81
CA LEU A 19 4.69 5.73 -28.07
C LEU A 19 5.58 4.57 -27.58
N GLY A 20 5.18 3.32 -27.84
CA GLY A 20 5.89 2.14 -27.40
C GLY A 20 5.36 1.57 -26.07
N HIS A 21 5.92 0.44 -25.71
CA HIS A 21 5.61 -0.25 -24.47
C HIS A 21 6.77 -0.08 -23.48
N TYR A 22 6.47 0.44 -22.31
CA TYR A 22 7.45 0.67 -21.27
C TYR A 22 7.05 -0.05 -19.99
N SER A 23 8.03 -0.56 -19.28
CA SER A 23 7.88 -1.09 -17.94
C SER A 23 8.69 -0.25 -16.97
N VAL A 24 8.11 0.09 -15.83
CA VAL A 24 8.80 0.84 -14.76
C VAL A 24 8.80 -0.04 -13.52
N PRO A 25 9.72 -1.03 -13.42
CA PRO A 25 9.92 -1.74 -12.18
C PRO A 25 10.44 -0.76 -11.12
N ILE A 26 9.90 -0.87 -9.91
CA ILE A 26 10.30 -0.06 -8.77
C ILE A 26 10.95 -1.00 -7.78
N GLU A 27 12.21 -0.75 -7.48
CA GLU A 27 12.88 -1.37 -6.34
C GLU A 27 12.47 -0.62 -5.08
N TYR A 28 11.90 -1.36 -4.12
CA TYR A 28 11.40 -0.81 -2.88
C TYR A 28 12.12 -1.45 -1.71
N GLU A 29 12.82 -0.65 -0.95
CA GLU A 29 13.47 -1.03 0.29
C GLU A 29 12.83 -0.29 1.47
N LYS A 30 12.56 -1.01 2.54
CA LYS A 30 12.05 -0.44 3.79
C LYS A 30 12.79 -1.08 4.95
N THR A 31 13.51 -0.27 5.70
CA THR A 31 14.24 -0.69 6.90
C THR A 31 13.78 0.13 8.09
N GLY A 32 13.59 -0.47 9.24
CA GLY A 32 13.12 0.29 10.38
C GLY A 32 12.96 -0.50 11.66
N LEU A 33 12.48 0.18 12.68
CA LEU A 33 12.17 -0.36 14.01
C LEU A 33 10.68 -0.20 14.28
N ARG A 34 10.00 -1.30 14.61
CA ARG A 34 8.63 -1.30 15.14
C ARG A 34 8.61 -1.60 16.60
N MET A 35 7.74 -0.92 17.30
CA MET A 35 7.50 -1.10 18.73
C MET A 35 6.03 -1.45 18.94
N ARG A 36 5.80 -2.39 19.84
CA ARG A 36 4.46 -2.73 20.33
C ARG A 36 4.51 -2.66 21.86
N PHE A 37 3.54 -1.97 22.41
CA PHE A 37 3.27 -1.92 23.84
C PHE A 37 1.91 -2.59 24.06
N ALA A 38 1.83 -3.47 25.03
CA ALA A 38 0.58 -4.12 25.42
C ALA A 38 0.43 -4.05 26.91
N PHE A 39 -0.80 -3.85 27.37
CA PHE A 39 -1.15 -3.76 28.77
C PHE A 39 -2.48 -4.51 29.00
N ASP A 40 -2.47 -5.47 29.93
CA ASP A 40 -3.64 -6.26 30.29
C ASP A 40 -4.28 -5.71 31.58
N PHE A 41 -5.59 -5.45 31.51
CA PHE A 41 -6.37 -4.94 32.63
C PHE A 41 -6.95 -6.05 33.54
N GLY A 42 -6.78 -7.30 33.14
CA GLY A 42 -7.49 -8.44 33.70
C GLY A 42 -8.85 -8.71 33.03
N TRP A 43 -9.49 -9.82 33.38
CA TRP A 43 -10.76 -10.27 32.79
C TRP A 43 -10.71 -10.49 31.29
N GLY A 44 -9.50 -10.68 30.75
CA GLY A 44 -9.26 -10.85 29.33
C GLY A 44 -9.21 -9.56 28.52
N PHE A 45 -9.39 -8.40 29.13
CA PHE A 45 -9.29 -7.12 28.42
C PHE A 45 -7.88 -6.57 28.47
N GLY A 46 -7.45 -6.02 27.35
CA GLY A 46 -6.17 -5.34 27.22
C GLY A 46 -6.19 -4.23 26.18
N LEU A 47 -5.16 -3.40 26.24
CA LEU A 47 -4.89 -2.31 25.30
C LEU A 47 -3.53 -2.56 24.67
N SER A 48 -3.44 -2.39 23.34
CA SER A 48 -2.12 -2.37 22.71
C SER A 48 -1.93 -1.16 21.82
N ALA A 49 -0.67 -0.74 21.68
CA ALA A 49 -0.27 0.33 20.76
C ALA A 49 0.93 -0.15 19.95
N LYS A 50 0.87 0.06 18.64
CA LYS A 50 1.95 -0.27 17.69
C LYS A 50 2.33 0.99 16.92
N THR A 51 3.62 1.23 16.75
CA THR A 51 4.17 2.31 15.92
C THR A 51 5.57 1.93 15.45
N GLY A 52 6.15 2.70 14.54
CA GLY A 52 7.50 2.44 14.06
C GLY A 52 8.15 3.66 13.45
N VAL A 53 9.46 3.56 13.24
CA VAL A 53 10.26 4.50 12.46
C VAL A 53 10.90 3.71 11.34
N VAL A 54 10.80 4.21 10.12
CA VAL A 54 11.26 3.52 8.91
C VAL A 54 12.02 4.46 7.98
N ASP A 55 13.04 3.92 7.34
CA ASP A 55 13.73 4.51 6.20
C ASP A 55 13.22 3.78 4.94
N ILE A 56 12.71 4.55 4.01
CA ILE A 56 12.13 4.05 2.75
C ILE A 56 13.00 4.55 1.61
N ARG A 57 13.36 3.63 0.71
CA ARG A 57 14.00 3.95 -0.57
C ARG A 57 13.20 3.33 -1.69
N GLN A 58 12.94 4.11 -2.71
CA GLN A 58 12.25 3.67 -3.93
C GLN A 58 13.07 4.11 -5.13
N GLU A 59 13.48 3.15 -5.93
CA GLU A 59 14.29 3.37 -7.12
C GLU A 59 13.54 2.86 -8.35
N PRO A 60 12.95 3.76 -9.15
CA PRO A 60 12.32 3.38 -10.40
C PRO A 60 13.37 3.09 -11.47
N SER A 61 13.22 1.97 -12.18
CA SER A 61 13.98 1.63 -13.36
C SER A 61 13.09 1.73 -14.59
N PHE A 62 13.62 2.28 -15.67
CA PHE A 62 12.86 2.45 -16.90
C PHE A 62 13.33 1.45 -17.97
N ILE A 63 12.44 0.56 -18.40
CA ILE A 63 12.74 -0.48 -19.38
C ILE A 63 11.88 -0.28 -20.62
N ASP A 64 12.49 0.00 -21.75
CA ASP A 64 11.82 0.01 -23.06
C ASP A 64 11.56 -1.44 -23.51
N LYS A 65 10.30 -1.81 -23.63
CA LYS A 65 9.85 -3.11 -24.14
C LYS A 65 9.18 -3.00 -25.51
N THR A 66 9.40 -1.90 -26.19
CA THR A 66 8.81 -1.69 -27.51
C THR A 66 9.41 -2.66 -28.51
N ASP A 67 8.55 -3.42 -29.19
CA ASP A 67 8.96 -4.32 -30.26
C ASP A 67 9.59 -3.51 -31.41
N SER A 68 10.67 -4.04 -32.00
CA SER A 68 11.37 -3.44 -33.13
C SER A 68 10.49 -3.21 -34.36
N ASN A 69 9.38 -3.94 -34.47
CA ASN A 69 8.39 -3.83 -35.55
C ASN A 69 7.34 -2.74 -35.34
N THR A 70 7.36 -2.04 -34.20
CA THR A 70 6.39 -1.00 -33.92
C THR A 70 6.75 0.29 -34.64
N THR A 71 5.81 0.90 -35.33
CA THR A 71 5.94 2.18 -36.07
C THR A 71 6.05 3.41 -35.15
N ALA A 72 6.48 3.24 -33.91
CA ALA A 72 6.66 4.35 -33.00
C ALA A 72 7.79 5.27 -33.49
N HIS A 73 7.54 6.58 -33.54
CA HIS A 73 8.54 7.57 -33.95
C HIS A 73 9.77 7.53 -33.03
N ALA A 74 10.95 7.28 -33.61
CA ALA A 74 12.19 7.11 -32.86
C ALA A 74 12.58 8.35 -32.04
N ALA A 75 12.25 9.55 -32.54
CA ALA A 75 12.45 10.82 -31.85
C ALA A 75 11.60 10.93 -30.58
N ASP A 76 10.34 10.50 -30.64
CA ASP A 76 9.40 10.55 -29.52
C ASP A 76 9.76 9.57 -28.42
N LYS A 77 10.23 8.36 -28.78
CA LYS A 77 10.77 7.39 -27.85
C LYS A 77 11.94 7.95 -27.05
N THR A 78 12.86 8.61 -27.73
CA THR A 78 14.05 9.21 -27.09
C THR A 78 13.64 10.32 -26.12
N LEU A 79 12.70 11.16 -26.52
CA LEU A 79 12.18 12.25 -25.68
C LEU A 79 11.51 11.72 -24.41
N ILE A 80 10.62 10.73 -24.56
CA ILE A 80 9.91 10.10 -23.44
C ILE A 80 10.88 9.42 -22.47
N LYS A 81 11.83 8.66 -23.00
CA LYS A 81 12.85 8.00 -22.20
C LYS A 81 13.65 9.02 -21.38
N ARG A 82 14.15 10.07 -22.02
CA ARG A 82 14.90 11.13 -21.35
C ARG A 82 14.07 11.87 -20.29
N TYR A 83 12.79 12.09 -20.55
CA TYR A 83 11.88 12.70 -19.58
C TYR A 83 11.67 11.80 -18.35
N LEU A 84 11.43 10.53 -18.55
CA LEU A 84 11.20 9.57 -17.45
C LEU A 84 12.48 9.27 -16.66
N MET A 85 13.66 9.46 -17.28
CA MET A 85 14.97 9.36 -16.62
C MET A 85 15.46 10.69 -16.03
N ASP A 86 14.62 11.72 -16.01
CA ASP A 86 14.94 13.08 -15.52
C ASP A 86 16.13 13.75 -16.24
N GLU A 87 16.42 13.30 -17.47
CA GLU A 87 17.51 13.84 -18.32
C GLU A 87 17.12 15.12 -19.06
N LEU A 88 15.81 15.45 -19.11
CA LEU A 88 15.30 16.66 -19.75
C LEU A 88 14.75 17.63 -18.71
N PRO A 89 15.06 18.92 -18.82
CA PRO A 89 14.36 19.93 -18.04
C PRO A 89 12.84 19.83 -18.29
N ARG A 90 12.06 19.77 -17.25
CA ARG A 90 10.59 19.57 -17.27
C ARG A 90 9.84 20.59 -18.12
N GLN A 91 10.42 21.75 -18.32
CA GLN A 91 9.93 22.81 -19.21
C GLN A 91 9.84 22.40 -20.69
N TYR A 92 10.69 21.47 -21.14
CA TYR A 92 10.79 21.10 -22.57
C TYR A 92 9.73 20.11 -23.05
N VAL A 93 9.17 19.29 -22.18
CA VAL A 93 8.22 18.25 -22.59
C VAL A 93 6.78 18.76 -22.66
N PHE A 94 6.51 19.85 -21.98
CA PHE A 94 5.17 20.41 -21.82
C PHE A 94 5.10 21.93 -22.02
N GLY A 95 6.22 22.57 -22.32
CA GLY A 95 6.27 23.96 -22.77
C GLY A 95 5.59 24.04 -24.12
N ASP A 96 4.66 24.98 -24.26
CA ASP A 96 4.03 25.36 -25.54
C ASP A 96 3.09 24.32 -26.20
N ILE A 97 2.17 23.76 -25.45
CA ILE A 97 0.94 23.23 -26.01
C ILE A 97 -0.11 24.37 -25.99
N PRO A 98 -0.24 25.16 -27.07
CA PRO A 98 -0.92 26.47 -26.97
C PRO A 98 -2.43 26.41 -26.80
N SER A 99 -3.10 25.32 -27.15
CA SER A 99 -4.56 25.35 -27.30
C SER A 99 -5.37 24.56 -26.28
N VAL A 100 -4.74 23.74 -25.44
CA VAL A 100 -5.42 23.03 -24.32
C VAL A 100 -5.09 23.60 -22.97
N ASN A 101 -4.17 24.50 -22.96
CA ASN A 101 -3.51 25.04 -21.77
C ASN A 101 -4.17 26.31 -21.25
N THR A 102 -5.35 26.66 -21.77
CA THR A 102 -6.10 27.79 -21.21
C THR A 102 -7.27 27.26 -20.40
N VAL A 103 -7.12 27.26 -19.09
CA VAL A 103 -8.25 27.32 -18.17
C VAL A 103 -8.49 28.78 -17.91
N ASP A 104 -9.66 29.29 -18.30
CA ASP A 104 -10.02 30.72 -18.18
C ASP A 104 -9.06 31.67 -18.90
N ASP A 105 -8.64 31.33 -20.13
CA ASP A 105 -7.67 32.10 -20.95
C ASP A 105 -6.29 32.30 -20.30
N LYS A 106 -5.98 31.55 -19.24
CA LYS A 106 -4.64 31.53 -18.65
C LYS A 106 -3.90 30.26 -19.09
N PRO A 107 -2.63 30.37 -19.50
CA PRO A 107 -1.82 29.19 -19.78
C PRO A 107 -1.73 28.33 -18.52
N ILE A 108 -1.90 27.01 -18.67
CA ILE A 108 -1.59 26.07 -17.59
C ILE A 108 -0.12 26.27 -17.26
N THR A 109 0.15 26.79 -16.08
CA THR A 109 1.52 27.03 -15.64
C THR A 109 2.25 25.70 -15.49
N THR A 110 3.53 25.68 -15.80
CA THR A 110 4.43 24.53 -15.69
C THR A 110 4.42 23.85 -14.32
N HIS A 111 3.89 24.51 -13.29
CA HIS A 111 3.72 23.97 -11.95
C HIS A 111 2.76 22.77 -11.85
N GLU A 112 1.76 22.66 -12.73
CA GLU A 112 0.84 21.51 -12.71
C GLU A 112 1.50 20.20 -13.15
N LEU A 113 2.61 20.29 -13.88
CA LEU A 113 3.34 19.16 -14.40
C LEU A 113 4.62 18.86 -13.61
N ASP A 114 4.90 19.66 -12.59
CA ASP A 114 6.09 19.48 -11.75
C ASP A 114 5.96 18.20 -10.92
N PHE A 115 6.50 17.12 -11.44
CA PHE A 115 6.66 15.87 -10.69
C PHE A 115 7.98 15.17 -11.02
N LYS A 116 8.54 14.53 -10.01
CA LYS A 116 9.83 13.86 -10.04
C LYS A 116 9.66 12.37 -10.32
N THR A 117 10.60 11.80 -11.05
CA THR A 117 10.68 10.37 -11.36
C THR A 117 11.96 9.74 -10.84
N ASP A 118 12.77 10.52 -10.13
CA ASP A 118 14.03 10.12 -9.53
C ASP A 118 13.84 9.20 -8.29
N VAL A 119 14.95 8.82 -7.70
CA VAL A 119 14.97 8.01 -6.47
C VAL A 119 14.31 8.82 -5.34
N TYR A 120 13.30 8.21 -4.71
CA TYR A 120 12.66 8.73 -3.52
C TYR A 120 13.26 8.10 -2.28
N ARG A 121 13.62 8.92 -1.31
CA ARG A 121 14.11 8.45 -0.01
C ARG A 121 13.56 9.31 1.11
N GLU A 122 13.03 8.65 2.15
CA GLU A 122 12.47 9.34 3.31
C GLU A 122 12.59 8.50 4.57
N THR A 123 12.97 9.14 5.68
CA THR A 123 12.88 8.55 7.02
C THR A 123 11.65 9.13 7.72
N THR A 124 10.73 8.28 8.13
CA THR A 124 9.43 8.69 8.64
C THR A 124 8.87 7.73 9.69
N PHE A 125 7.81 8.16 10.36
CA PHE A 125 7.03 7.28 11.23
C PHE A 125 6.09 6.39 10.40
N GLU A 126 5.80 5.20 10.91
CA GLU A 126 4.63 4.42 10.48
C GLU A 126 3.37 4.95 11.19
N ASP A 127 2.19 4.62 10.65
CA ASP A 127 0.95 4.93 11.34
C ASP A 127 0.89 4.24 12.70
N THR A 128 0.39 4.97 13.67
CA THR A 128 0.19 4.43 15.01
C THR A 128 -1.15 3.70 15.08
N HIS A 129 -1.11 2.43 15.46
CA HIS A 129 -2.30 1.62 15.70
C HIS A 129 -2.51 1.44 17.20
N ILE A 130 -3.71 1.75 17.67
CA ILE A 130 -4.12 1.54 19.05
C ILE A 130 -5.34 0.63 19.01
N ASP A 131 -5.31 -0.48 19.73
CA ASP A 131 -6.40 -1.44 19.83
C ASP A 131 -6.78 -1.78 21.28
N LEU A 132 -8.07 -1.83 21.52
CA LEU A 132 -8.68 -2.46 22.69
C LEU A 132 -9.02 -3.89 22.29
N HIS A 133 -8.59 -4.86 23.07
CA HIS A 133 -8.85 -6.26 22.78
C HIS A 133 -9.44 -6.99 23.98
N TRP A 134 -10.12 -8.08 23.68
CA TRP A 134 -10.60 -9.04 24.64
C TRP A 134 -10.21 -10.44 24.18
N CYS A 135 -9.64 -11.21 25.12
CA CYS A 135 -9.26 -12.61 24.94
C CYS A 135 -9.63 -13.37 26.20
N PHE A 136 -10.38 -14.45 26.06
CA PHE A 136 -10.83 -15.25 27.19
C PHE A 136 -10.51 -16.73 26.96
N PRO A 137 -9.34 -17.22 27.39
CA PRO A 137 -8.99 -18.62 27.25
C PRO A 137 -9.84 -19.49 28.18
N PHE A 138 -10.23 -20.67 27.69
CA PHE A 138 -10.89 -21.71 28.45
C PHE A 138 -10.36 -23.10 28.04
N ASP A 139 -10.26 -23.99 29.02
CA ASP A 139 -9.69 -25.30 28.86
C ASP A 139 -10.75 -26.39 28.66
N ALA A 140 -10.56 -27.23 27.66
CA ALA A 140 -11.22 -28.52 27.53
C ALA A 140 -10.30 -29.60 28.09
N LYS A 141 -10.84 -30.38 29.04
CA LYS A 141 -10.09 -31.45 29.71
C LYS A 141 -10.46 -32.80 29.10
N ASP A 142 -9.51 -33.72 29.12
CA ASP A 142 -9.73 -35.11 28.77
C ASP A 142 -10.37 -35.94 29.92
N ASP A 143 -10.55 -37.22 29.73
CA ASP A 143 -11.17 -38.13 30.70
C ASP A 143 -10.33 -38.31 31.98
N ASP A 144 -9.01 -38.04 31.91
CA ASP A 144 -8.08 -38.08 33.03
C ASP A 144 -8.03 -36.77 33.81
N GLY A 145 -8.70 -35.73 33.29
CA GLY A 145 -8.77 -34.40 33.88
C GLY A 145 -7.63 -33.44 33.47
N ASP A 146 -6.76 -33.89 32.57
CA ASP A 146 -5.69 -33.07 32.01
C ASP A 146 -6.22 -32.14 30.91
N VAL A 147 -5.57 -30.98 30.71
CA VAL A 147 -5.95 -30.03 29.67
C VAL A 147 -5.56 -30.61 28.30
N ALA A 148 -6.55 -31.02 27.53
CA ALA A 148 -6.33 -31.55 26.18
C ALA A 148 -6.24 -30.40 25.14
N VAL A 149 -7.10 -29.38 25.24
CA VAL A 149 -7.12 -28.23 24.34
C VAL A 149 -7.50 -26.97 25.11
N THR A 150 -6.73 -25.91 24.93
CA THR A 150 -7.12 -24.56 25.36
C THR A 150 -7.66 -23.81 24.16
N PHE A 151 -8.87 -23.28 24.29
CA PHE A 151 -9.51 -22.40 23.30
C PHE A 151 -9.39 -20.96 23.76
N ALA A 152 -8.93 -20.07 22.87
CA ALA A 152 -8.81 -18.66 23.16
C ALA A 152 -9.48 -17.80 22.08
N PRO A 153 -10.79 -17.50 22.22
CA PRO A 153 -11.44 -16.51 21.37
C PRO A 153 -10.87 -15.12 21.64
N TYR A 154 -10.64 -14.40 20.56
CA TYR A 154 -10.08 -13.05 20.56
C TYR A 154 -10.99 -12.12 19.76
N LEU A 155 -11.21 -10.92 20.27
CA LEU A 155 -11.89 -9.84 19.58
C LEU A 155 -11.14 -8.54 19.85
N SER A 156 -10.93 -7.73 18.81
CA SER A 156 -10.37 -6.39 19.01
C SER A 156 -11.07 -5.34 18.18
N PHE A 157 -11.02 -4.12 18.70
CA PHE A 157 -11.41 -2.90 18.02
C PHE A 157 -10.28 -1.88 18.13
N GLY A 158 -9.88 -1.30 17.01
CA GLY A 158 -8.74 -0.41 16.99
C GLY A 158 -8.90 0.79 16.09
N VAL A 159 -7.94 1.71 16.23
CA VAL A 159 -7.84 2.93 15.43
C VAL A 159 -6.41 3.05 14.89
N TRP A 160 -6.30 3.29 13.59
CA TRP A 160 -5.08 3.72 12.93
C TRP A 160 -5.05 5.25 12.90
N ALA A 161 -4.15 5.83 13.66
CA ALA A 161 -3.86 7.27 13.60
C ALA A 161 -2.81 7.54 12.50
N PRO A 162 -3.05 8.49 11.58
CA PRO A 162 -2.19 8.74 10.44
C PRO A 162 -0.94 9.55 10.86
N SER A 163 0.01 8.89 11.52
CA SER A 163 1.30 9.45 11.90
C SER A 163 2.40 9.25 10.85
N GLY A 164 2.16 8.36 9.87
CA GLY A 164 3.05 8.12 8.75
C GLY A 164 3.05 9.23 7.71
N ASN A 165 4.01 9.20 6.78
CA ASN A 165 4.03 10.11 5.66
C ASN A 165 2.87 9.85 4.70
N LYS A 166 2.52 10.89 3.96
CA LYS A 166 1.54 10.84 2.87
C LYS A 166 2.26 10.64 1.55
N GLN A 167 1.53 10.18 0.55
CA GLN A 167 2.04 10.18 -0.81
C GLN A 167 2.41 11.62 -1.23
N ASP A 168 3.64 11.79 -1.73
CA ASP A 168 4.05 13.06 -2.33
C ASP A 168 3.48 13.15 -3.75
N ILE A 169 2.62 14.13 -3.98
CA ILE A 169 1.98 14.36 -5.30
C ILE A 169 2.99 14.82 -6.37
N HIS A 170 4.15 15.34 -5.95
CA HIS A 170 5.23 15.75 -6.84
C HIS A 170 6.20 14.61 -7.16
N GLN A 171 6.08 13.47 -6.49
CA GLN A 171 6.91 12.30 -6.70
C GLN A 171 6.08 11.17 -7.32
N ALA A 172 6.35 10.81 -8.56
CA ALA A 172 5.51 9.89 -9.35
C ALA A 172 5.35 8.51 -8.72
N PHE A 173 6.38 8.05 -8.01
CA PHE A 173 6.45 6.69 -7.48
C PHE A 173 6.53 6.65 -5.95
N SER A 174 6.22 7.75 -5.25
CA SER A 174 6.20 7.73 -3.79
C SER A 174 5.12 6.81 -3.25
N ILE A 175 5.50 5.93 -2.32
CA ILE A 175 4.58 5.03 -1.61
C ILE A 175 4.54 5.50 -0.16
N PRO A 176 3.38 5.80 0.41
CA PRO A 176 3.28 6.25 1.78
C PRO A 176 3.72 5.14 2.75
N SER A 177 4.28 5.52 3.90
CA SER A 177 4.68 4.59 4.95
C SER A 177 3.51 4.05 5.77
N GLY A 178 2.34 4.64 5.63
CA GLY A 178 1.10 4.31 6.33
C GLY A 178 -0.13 4.42 5.43
N ASN A 179 -1.23 4.86 5.99
CA ASN A 179 -2.54 4.93 5.33
C ASN A 179 -2.76 6.24 4.54
N ASP A 180 -1.71 6.85 4.00
CA ASP A 180 -1.78 8.09 3.21
C ASP A 180 -2.54 9.24 3.93
N GLY A 181 -2.39 9.30 5.26
CA GLY A 181 -3.04 10.29 6.11
C GLY A 181 -4.53 10.04 6.37
N TYR A 182 -5.05 8.85 6.13
CA TYR A 182 -6.40 8.45 6.51
C TYR A 182 -6.43 7.85 7.92
N VAL A 183 -7.44 8.25 8.69
CA VAL A 183 -7.79 7.54 9.92
C VAL A 183 -8.46 6.23 9.53
N GLY A 184 -8.01 5.12 10.11
CA GLY A 184 -8.59 3.80 9.94
C GLY A 184 -9.23 3.30 11.21
N TYR A 185 -10.31 2.54 11.09
CA TYR A 185 -10.97 1.83 12.19
C TYR A 185 -10.89 0.34 11.91
N THR A 186 -10.37 -0.44 12.87
CA THR A 186 -10.18 -1.88 12.72
C THR A 186 -11.19 -2.64 13.58
N LEU A 187 -11.64 -3.75 13.04
CA LEU A 187 -12.39 -4.77 13.78
C LEU A 187 -11.73 -6.11 13.44
N GLU A 188 -11.30 -6.84 14.46
CA GLU A 188 -10.61 -8.12 14.30
C GLU A 188 -11.25 -9.18 15.17
N GLY A 189 -11.28 -10.41 14.69
CA GLY A 189 -11.66 -11.58 15.47
C GLY A 189 -10.72 -12.74 15.16
N ALA A 190 -10.39 -13.50 16.18
CA ALA A 190 -9.58 -14.70 16.03
C ALA A 190 -10.03 -15.79 17.00
N PHE A 191 -9.63 -16.99 16.69
CA PHE A 191 -9.88 -18.16 17.50
C PHE A 191 -8.65 -19.03 17.50
N ASP A 192 -8.02 -19.16 18.67
CA ASP A 192 -6.85 -19.98 18.87
C ASP A 192 -7.24 -21.29 19.55
N MET A 193 -6.64 -22.39 19.10
CA MET A 193 -6.72 -23.72 19.69
C MET A 193 -5.30 -24.18 20.01
N ASP A 194 -4.99 -24.31 21.28
CA ASP A 194 -3.70 -24.82 21.75
C ASP A 194 -3.84 -26.25 22.24
N PHE A 195 -3.16 -27.19 21.57
CA PHE A 195 -3.17 -28.60 21.86
C PHE A 195 -2.00 -28.96 22.78
N ASN A 196 -2.29 -29.25 24.04
CA ASN A 196 -1.32 -29.67 25.06
C ASN A 196 -0.11 -28.73 25.19
N GLN A 197 -0.28 -27.42 24.92
CA GLN A 197 0.78 -26.42 24.94
C GLN A 197 1.96 -26.71 23.99
N ASN A 198 1.81 -27.67 23.07
CA ASN A 198 2.83 -28.04 22.11
C ASN A 198 2.56 -27.48 20.71
N PHE A 199 1.29 -27.41 20.34
CA PHE A 199 0.88 -27.04 18.99
C PHE A 199 -0.35 -26.15 19.04
N GLN A 200 -0.29 -24.99 18.38
CA GLN A 200 -1.39 -24.03 18.29
C GLN A 200 -1.84 -23.90 16.83
N LEU A 201 -3.15 -23.97 16.63
CA LEU A 201 -3.84 -23.62 15.41
C LEU A 201 -4.61 -22.32 15.64
N SER A 202 -4.40 -21.32 14.79
CA SER A 202 -5.09 -20.02 14.89
C SER A 202 -5.83 -19.72 13.60
N LEU A 203 -7.06 -19.27 13.72
CA LEU A 203 -7.89 -18.74 12.64
C LEU A 203 -8.25 -17.31 13.01
N GLY A 204 -8.01 -16.39 12.12
CA GLY A 204 -8.31 -14.99 12.36
C GLY A 204 -8.78 -14.25 11.12
N GLY A 205 -9.31 -13.07 11.33
CA GLY A 205 -9.66 -12.17 10.26
C GLY A 205 -10.19 -10.86 10.78
N GLY A 206 -10.34 -9.90 9.88
CA GLY A 206 -10.83 -8.60 10.26
C GLY A 206 -11.06 -7.68 9.08
N ALA A 207 -11.37 -6.44 9.43
CA ALA A 207 -11.60 -5.38 8.46
C ALA A 207 -11.02 -4.07 8.95
N VAL A 208 -10.57 -3.24 7.99
CA VAL A 208 -10.19 -1.85 8.21
C VAL A 208 -11.10 -0.95 7.39
N PHE A 209 -11.71 0.02 8.04
CA PHE A 209 -12.59 1.01 7.43
C PHE A 209 -11.93 2.39 7.52
N TYR A 210 -11.97 3.16 6.45
CA TYR A 210 -11.31 4.46 6.38
C TYR A 210 -12.29 5.61 6.32
N GLY A 211 -11.91 6.74 6.91
CA GLY A 211 -12.57 8.02 6.71
C GLY A 211 -12.39 8.56 5.29
N SER A 212 -13.15 9.57 4.92
CA SER A 212 -12.96 10.30 3.65
C SER A 212 -12.06 11.53 3.87
N LYS A 213 -11.32 11.91 2.81
CA LYS A 213 -10.45 13.09 2.82
C LYS A 213 -10.63 13.88 1.53
N GLU A 214 -10.57 15.19 1.63
CA GLU A 214 -10.52 16.10 0.48
C GLU A 214 -9.07 16.47 0.18
N TYR A 215 -8.76 16.48 -1.11
CA TYR A 215 -7.49 16.91 -1.65
C TYR A 215 -7.74 18.15 -2.50
N SER A 216 -7.01 19.22 -2.22
CA SER A 216 -6.97 20.42 -3.09
C SER A 216 -6.29 20.12 -4.41
N GLU A 217 -5.32 19.21 -4.37
CA GLU A 217 -4.52 18.76 -5.49
C GLU A 217 -4.36 17.25 -5.41
N TYR A 218 -4.77 16.55 -6.45
CA TYR A 218 -4.62 15.10 -6.59
C TYR A 218 -4.42 14.73 -8.05
N ARG A 219 -3.46 13.85 -8.32
CA ARG A 219 -3.17 13.46 -9.70
C ARG A 219 -4.19 12.45 -10.20
N MET A 220 -4.77 12.76 -11.36
CA MET A 220 -5.84 11.97 -11.95
C MET A 220 -5.55 11.64 -13.40
N PRO A 221 -5.87 10.41 -13.87
CA PRO A 221 -5.83 10.08 -15.28
C PRO A 221 -6.90 10.89 -16.03
N SER A 222 -6.56 11.34 -17.22
CA SER A 222 -7.50 11.98 -18.14
C SER A 222 -7.95 11.05 -19.28
N SER A 223 -7.48 9.80 -19.26
CA SER A 223 -7.83 8.77 -20.23
C SER A 223 -7.65 7.38 -19.62
N ILE A 224 -8.43 6.40 -20.10
CA ILE A 224 -8.30 4.98 -19.74
C ILE A 224 -6.96 4.36 -20.18
N TYR A 225 -6.28 4.99 -21.11
CA TYR A 225 -4.98 4.53 -21.63
C TYR A 225 -3.79 4.99 -20.77
N GLN A 226 -4.04 5.83 -19.75
CA GLN A 226 -3.00 6.26 -18.84
C GLN A 226 -2.87 5.26 -17.70
N ALA A 227 -1.70 4.66 -17.53
CA ALA A 227 -1.39 3.73 -16.47
C ALA A 227 -0.22 4.24 -15.61
N GLY A 228 -0.48 4.46 -14.33
CA GLY A 228 0.54 4.69 -13.31
C GLY A 228 1.09 6.12 -13.18
N ILE A 229 1.15 6.90 -14.25
CA ILE A 229 1.66 8.28 -14.22
C ILE A 229 0.56 9.24 -14.69
N TYR A 230 0.12 10.12 -13.81
CA TYR A 230 -0.97 11.05 -14.07
C TYR A 230 -0.48 12.50 -13.99
N PRO A 231 -0.44 13.24 -15.12
CA PRO A 231 0.13 14.57 -15.15
C PRO A 231 -0.79 15.64 -14.56
N TRP A 232 -2.10 15.39 -14.60
CA TRP A 232 -3.08 16.42 -14.28
C TRP A 232 -3.50 16.36 -12.83
N MET A 233 -3.53 17.51 -12.17
CA MET A 233 -4.03 17.64 -10.81
C MET A 233 -5.47 18.18 -10.82
N THR A 234 -6.28 17.71 -9.89
CA THR A 234 -7.65 18.15 -9.69
C THR A 234 -8.04 18.10 -8.22
N LYS A 235 -9.07 18.85 -7.86
CA LYS A 235 -9.67 18.77 -6.53
C LYS A 235 -10.64 17.61 -6.45
N LEU A 236 -10.47 16.74 -5.48
CA LEU A 236 -11.35 15.60 -5.29
C LEU A 236 -11.53 15.22 -3.81
N ARG A 237 -12.59 14.45 -3.53
CA ARG A 237 -12.76 13.71 -2.28
C ARG A 237 -12.52 12.24 -2.56
N ARG A 238 -11.64 11.63 -1.76
CA ARG A 238 -11.36 10.19 -1.81
C ARG A 238 -11.73 9.55 -0.48
N LYS A 239 -12.42 8.41 -0.54
CA LYS A 239 -12.67 7.52 0.57
C LYS A 239 -12.11 6.15 0.19
N PRO A 240 -11.03 5.69 0.82
CA PRO A 240 -10.50 4.36 0.56
C PRO A 240 -11.54 3.28 0.82
N GLY A 241 -11.54 2.27 -0.03
CA GLY A 241 -12.36 1.08 0.18
C GLY A 241 -11.94 0.33 1.43
N PRO A 242 -12.82 -0.47 2.05
CA PRO A 242 -12.43 -1.27 3.19
C PRO A 242 -11.40 -2.34 2.78
N VAL A 243 -10.48 -2.60 3.70
CA VAL A 243 -9.55 -3.74 3.64
C VAL A 243 -10.10 -4.87 4.46
N TRP A 244 -10.18 -6.07 3.87
CA TRP A 244 -10.54 -7.31 4.54
C TRP A 244 -9.31 -8.20 4.58
N TYR A 245 -9.13 -8.92 5.67
CA TYR A 245 -8.10 -9.94 5.75
C TYR A 245 -8.55 -11.16 6.54
N ALA A 246 -7.94 -12.29 6.22
CA ALA A 246 -8.11 -13.54 6.94
C ALA A 246 -6.74 -14.22 7.05
N ASN A 247 -6.51 -14.90 8.14
CA ASN A 247 -5.27 -15.64 8.36
C ASN A 247 -5.52 -17.01 8.98
N LEU A 248 -4.62 -17.91 8.65
CA LEU A 248 -4.50 -19.24 9.24
C LEU A 248 -3.06 -19.40 9.70
N SER A 249 -2.86 -19.71 10.98
CA SER A 249 -1.52 -19.87 11.56
C SER A 249 -1.39 -21.20 12.28
N LEU A 250 -0.22 -21.79 12.14
CA LEU A 250 0.23 -22.97 12.86
C LEU A 250 1.47 -22.60 13.66
N LYS A 251 1.52 -22.91 14.95
CA LYS A 251 2.69 -22.69 15.80
C LYS A 251 3.02 -23.94 16.58
N ALA A 252 4.28 -24.34 16.56
CA ALA A 252 4.82 -25.37 17.42
C ALA A 252 5.60 -24.70 18.55
N HIS A 253 5.15 -24.92 19.80
CA HIS A 253 5.79 -24.35 20.99
C HIS A 253 6.91 -25.26 21.46
N GLU A 254 8.05 -24.68 21.76
CA GLU A 254 9.21 -25.35 22.39
C GLU A 254 9.51 -26.75 21.82
N PHE A 255 9.31 -26.95 20.49
CA PHE A 255 9.51 -28.24 19.82
C PHE A 255 10.95 -28.76 19.91
N ILE A 256 11.91 -27.85 20.07
CA ILE A 256 13.27 -28.11 20.54
C ILE A 256 13.49 -27.12 21.68
N LYS A 257 14.11 -27.53 22.76
CA LYS A 257 14.34 -26.76 23.98
C LYS A 257 14.42 -25.25 23.73
N ASN A 258 13.44 -24.52 24.24
CA ASN A 258 13.28 -23.05 24.12
C ASN A 258 13.03 -22.53 22.70
N PHE A 259 12.93 -23.36 21.65
CA PHE A 259 12.62 -22.93 20.30
C PHE A 259 11.16 -23.18 19.96
N SER A 260 10.52 -22.19 19.42
CA SER A 260 9.19 -22.27 18.80
C SER A 260 9.29 -21.92 17.33
N ALA A 261 8.41 -22.51 16.49
CA ALA A 261 8.30 -22.19 15.07
C ALA A 261 6.87 -21.88 14.70
N SER A 262 6.68 -21.01 13.73
CA SER A 262 5.35 -20.66 13.22
C SER A 262 5.33 -20.63 11.71
N LEU A 263 4.16 -20.93 11.16
CA LEU A 263 3.83 -20.77 9.74
C LEU A 263 2.44 -20.15 9.66
N GLU A 264 2.31 -19.08 8.89
CA GLU A 264 1.06 -18.35 8.73
C GLU A 264 0.78 -18.07 7.26
N TYR A 265 -0.46 -18.27 6.86
CA TYR A 265 -1.00 -17.82 5.58
C TYR A 265 -1.93 -16.66 5.81
N ILE A 266 -1.77 -15.58 5.04
CA ILE A 266 -2.55 -14.35 5.15
C ILE A 266 -3.14 -14.02 3.78
N TYR A 267 -4.45 -13.82 3.74
CA TYR A 267 -5.18 -13.27 2.61
C TYR A 267 -5.60 -11.84 2.94
N ILE A 268 -5.32 -10.90 2.05
CA ILE A 268 -5.71 -9.49 2.19
C ILE A 268 -6.37 -9.02 0.90
N GLN A 269 -7.48 -8.31 1.02
CA GLN A 269 -8.19 -7.69 -0.09
C GLN A 269 -8.57 -6.25 0.26
N HIS A 270 -8.20 -5.33 -0.60
CA HIS A 270 -8.68 -3.95 -0.59
C HIS A 270 -9.77 -3.77 -1.65
N ASN A 271 -10.91 -3.25 -1.24
CA ASN A 271 -12.02 -2.93 -2.14
C ASN A 271 -11.76 -1.60 -2.87
N ARG A 272 -12.56 -1.33 -3.90
CA ARG A 272 -12.47 -0.08 -4.66
C ARG A 272 -12.68 1.14 -3.78
N ASP A 273 -11.89 2.18 -4.03
CA ASP A 273 -12.09 3.50 -3.44
C ASP A 273 -13.33 4.18 -4.02
N SER A 274 -13.92 5.07 -3.24
CA SER A 274 -14.92 6.01 -3.71
C SER A 274 -14.25 7.35 -4.01
N ILE A 275 -14.40 7.86 -5.24
CA ILE A 275 -13.80 9.10 -5.71
C ILE A 275 -14.90 10.02 -6.20
N THR A 276 -14.93 11.25 -5.68
CA THR A 276 -15.87 12.30 -6.07
C THR A 276 -15.06 13.52 -6.51
N LEU A 277 -15.25 13.98 -7.73
CA LEU A 277 -14.66 15.19 -8.25
C LEU A 277 -15.28 16.43 -7.56
N LEU A 278 -14.43 17.31 -7.07
CA LEU A 278 -14.80 18.60 -6.48
C LEU A 278 -14.32 19.76 -7.34
N GLU A 279 -13.92 19.48 -8.59
CA GLU A 279 -13.49 20.47 -9.57
C GLU A 279 -14.62 21.46 -9.86
N SER A 280 -14.33 22.75 -9.72
CA SER A 280 -15.26 23.85 -9.92
C SER A 280 -15.38 24.26 -11.41
N ASN A 281 -14.34 24.04 -12.19
CA ASN A 281 -14.35 24.29 -13.62
C ASN A 281 -15.08 23.15 -14.34
N GLU A 282 -16.29 23.41 -14.86
CA GLU A 282 -17.14 22.40 -15.49
C GLU A 282 -16.51 21.82 -16.77
N THR A 283 -15.74 22.58 -17.53
CA THR A 283 -15.05 22.08 -18.74
C THR A 283 -13.99 21.05 -18.34
N ARG A 284 -13.19 21.36 -17.34
CA ARG A 284 -12.15 20.47 -16.81
C ARG A 284 -12.74 19.22 -16.17
N LYS A 285 -13.80 19.39 -15.37
CA LYS A 285 -14.54 18.30 -14.77
C LYS A 285 -15.13 17.36 -15.83
N THR A 286 -15.75 17.91 -16.86
CA THR A 286 -16.29 17.13 -17.99
C THR A 286 -15.19 16.38 -18.73
N ALA A 287 -14.01 16.98 -18.91
CA ALA A 287 -12.88 16.31 -19.55
C ALA A 287 -12.41 15.09 -18.76
N PHE A 288 -12.34 15.17 -17.42
CA PHE A 288 -12.00 14.02 -16.57
C PHE A 288 -13.06 12.94 -16.60
N ILE A 289 -14.34 13.31 -16.58
CA ILE A 289 -15.47 12.35 -16.65
C ILE A 289 -15.46 11.63 -17.99
N ASN A 290 -15.36 12.36 -19.10
CA ASN A 290 -15.34 11.80 -20.46
C ASN A 290 -14.11 10.90 -20.66
N GLY A 291 -12.97 11.22 -20.06
CA GLY A 291 -11.77 10.39 -20.05
C GLY A 291 -11.81 9.24 -19.04
N LYS A 292 -12.94 9.05 -18.30
CA LYS A 292 -13.11 8.02 -17.28
C LYS A 292 -12.02 8.04 -16.19
N GLY A 293 -11.51 9.22 -15.86
CA GLY A 293 -10.45 9.38 -14.85
C GLY A 293 -10.82 8.84 -13.48
N PRO A 294 -11.99 9.21 -12.92
CA PRO A 294 -12.44 8.68 -11.62
C PRO A 294 -12.60 7.16 -11.61
N GLU A 295 -13.24 6.59 -12.64
CA GLU A 295 -13.45 5.14 -12.75
C GLU A 295 -12.11 4.39 -12.88
N THR A 296 -11.17 4.94 -13.62
CA THR A 296 -9.82 4.37 -13.78
C THR A 296 -9.08 4.32 -12.44
N LEU A 297 -9.10 5.42 -11.67
CA LEU A 297 -8.51 5.43 -10.33
C LEU A 297 -9.19 4.44 -9.38
N GLN A 298 -10.53 4.36 -9.42
CA GLN A 298 -11.29 3.41 -8.60
C GLN A 298 -10.93 1.97 -8.96
N GLU A 299 -10.78 1.65 -10.25
CA GLU A 299 -10.42 0.31 -10.69
C GLU A 299 -9.02 -0.08 -10.25
N TYR A 300 -8.05 0.82 -10.34
CA TYR A 300 -6.67 0.56 -9.92
C TYR A 300 -6.46 0.61 -8.40
N SER A 301 -7.42 1.15 -7.65
CA SER A 301 -7.32 1.18 -6.18
C SER A 301 -7.59 -0.19 -5.55
N ARG A 302 -8.35 -1.08 -6.21
CA ARG A 302 -8.60 -2.42 -5.68
C ARG A 302 -7.36 -3.30 -5.84
N TRP A 303 -7.07 -4.07 -4.82
CA TRP A 303 -5.99 -5.06 -4.88
C TRP A 303 -6.25 -6.24 -3.95
N LYS A 304 -5.55 -7.32 -4.18
CA LYS A 304 -5.55 -8.49 -3.30
C LYS A 304 -4.17 -9.11 -3.24
N SER A 305 -3.84 -9.70 -2.11
CA SER A 305 -2.54 -10.30 -1.82
C SER A 305 -2.71 -11.58 -1.03
N ASN A 306 -1.91 -12.58 -1.38
CA ASN A 306 -1.71 -13.80 -0.62
C ASN A 306 -0.27 -13.84 -0.15
N ILE A 307 -0.07 -14.01 1.14
CA ILE A 307 1.22 -13.90 1.81
C ILE A 307 1.43 -15.17 2.63
N ILE A 308 2.65 -15.65 2.66
CA ILE A 308 3.10 -16.66 3.61
C ILE A 308 4.14 -16.04 4.53
N GLN A 309 4.03 -16.34 5.81
CA GLN A 309 4.99 -15.93 6.83
C GLN A 309 5.48 -17.15 7.58
N GLY A 310 6.80 -17.27 7.74
CA GLY A 310 7.44 -18.25 8.61
C GLY A 310 8.20 -17.53 9.72
N GLY A 311 8.28 -18.14 10.90
CA GLY A 311 8.99 -17.55 12.03
C GLY A 311 9.61 -18.60 12.93
N ILE A 312 10.69 -18.23 13.59
CA ILE A 312 11.32 -18.97 14.69
C ILE A 312 11.50 -18.01 15.85
N GLU A 313 11.28 -18.52 17.05
CA GLU A 313 11.44 -17.77 18.31
C GLU A 313 12.29 -18.56 19.27
N TYR A 314 13.12 -17.88 20.02
CA TYR A 314 13.97 -18.46 21.06
C TYR A 314 13.75 -17.77 22.40
N LYS A 315 13.35 -18.52 23.41
CA LYS A 315 13.14 -18.06 24.77
C LYS A 315 14.49 -18.07 25.51
N VAL A 316 15.06 -16.89 25.68
CA VAL A 316 16.36 -16.71 26.35
C VAL A 316 16.24 -16.97 27.88
N CYS A 317 15.19 -16.38 28.47
CA CYS A 317 14.86 -16.55 29.89
C CYS A 317 13.36 -16.20 30.08
N PRO A 318 12.79 -16.48 31.26
CA PRO A 318 11.46 -15.98 31.61
C PRO A 318 11.39 -14.46 31.41
N GLY A 319 10.55 -13.99 30.49
CA GLY A 319 10.39 -12.57 30.21
C GLY A 319 11.21 -12.02 29.03
N LEU A 320 12.19 -12.77 28.45
CA LEU A 320 12.91 -12.34 27.24
C LEU A 320 12.84 -13.40 26.16
N GLN A 321 12.33 -12.99 24.99
CA GLN A 321 12.23 -13.83 23.79
C GLN A 321 12.80 -13.08 22.58
N LEU A 322 13.58 -13.77 21.76
CA LEU A 322 14.10 -13.28 20.48
C LEU A 322 13.45 -14.05 19.35
N GLY A 323 13.13 -13.38 18.26
CA GLY A 323 12.52 -14.00 17.10
C GLY A 323 13.13 -13.53 15.79
N LEU A 324 12.99 -14.37 14.76
CA LEU A 324 13.26 -14.06 13.38
C LEU A 324 12.09 -14.52 12.55
N SER A 325 11.52 -13.64 11.73
CA SER A 325 10.45 -13.99 10.81
C SER A 325 10.78 -13.58 9.38
N PHE A 326 10.24 -14.35 8.46
CA PHE A 326 10.33 -14.15 7.03
C PHE A 326 8.93 -14.13 6.45
N GLN A 327 8.63 -13.12 5.63
CA GLN A 327 7.36 -12.95 4.96
C GLN A 327 7.57 -12.84 3.46
N ALA A 328 6.81 -13.61 2.67
CA ALA A 328 6.88 -13.59 1.22
C ALA A 328 5.49 -13.48 0.60
N HIS A 329 5.39 -12.69 -0.45
CA HIS A 329 4.20 -12.58 -1.29
C HIS A 329 4.13 -13.77 -2.26
N ILE A 330 3.04 -14.55 -2.22
CA ILE A 330 2.84 -15.72 -3.08
C ILE A 330 2.17 -15.30 -4.39
N SER A 331 1.06 -14.59 -4.30
CA SER A 331 0.26 -14.14 -5.44
C SER A 331 -0.58 -12.94 -5.11
N GLY A 332 -0.95 -12.15 -6.13
CA GLY A 332 -1.83 -11.00 -5.95
C GLY A 332 -2.17 -10.31 -7.25
N VAL A 333 -3.07 -9.34 -7.16
CA VAL A 333 -3.53 -8.50 -8.27
C VAL A 333 -3.39 -7.05 -7.85
N TYR A 334 -2.75 -6.24 -8.67
CA TYR A 334 -2.48 -4.82 -8.43
C TYR A 334 -1.74 -4.53 -7.11
N VAL A 335 -0.81 -5.39 -6.73
CA VAL A 335 -0.03 -5.28 -5.49
C VAL A 335 1.46 -5.44 -5.77
N TYR A 336 2.28 -4.72 -5.00
CA TYR A 336 3.73 -4.88 -5.04
C TYR A 336 4.13 -6.22 -4.41
N ARG A 337 5.09 -6.91 -5.04
CA ARG A 337 5.66 -8.12 -4.49
C ARG A 337 6.80 -7.73 -3.56
N THR A 338 6.63 -8.01 -2.28
CA THR A 338 7.63 -7.70 -1.27
C THR A 338 8.06 -8.97 -0.55
N THR A 339 9.31 -8.98 -0.13
CA THR A 339 9.85 -9.96 0.82
C THR A 339 10.33 -9.18 2.03
N THR A 340 9.93 -9.60 3.21
CA THR A 340 10.29 -8.95 4.48
C THR A 340 11.02 -9.93 5.37
N VAL A 341 12.11 -9.49 5.98
CA VAL A 341 12.79 -10.19 7.07
C VAL A 341 12.74 -9.30 8.29
N MET A 342 12.35 -9.85 9.42
CA MET A 342 12.16 -9.10 10.66
C MET A 342 12.75 -9.84 11.85
N GLY A 343 13.65 -9.18 12.56
CA GLY A 343 14.07 -9.60 13.90
C GLY A 343 13.12 -9.01 14.95
N THR A 344 12.76 -9.80 15.93
CA THR A 344 11.90 -9.37 17.04
C THR A 344 12.56 -9.62 18.39
N MET A 345 12.29 -8.74 19.33
CA MET A 345 12.63 -8.92 20.75
C MET A 345 11.39 -8.59 21.57
N SER A 346 10.98 -9.53 22.41
CA SER A 346 9.84 -9.37 23.33
C SER A 346 10.34 -9.36 24.76
N LEU A 347 9.90 -8.36 25.51
CA LEU A 347 10.15 -8.22 26.95
C LEU A 347 8.78 -8.22 27.67
N VAL A 348 8.65 -9.09 28.67
CA VAL A 348 7.47 -9.17 29.54
C VAL A 348 7.88 -8.80 30.94
N PHE A 349 7.21 -7.84 31.54
CA PHE A 349 7.49 -7.31 32.88
C PHE A 349 6.39 -7.66 33.87
#